data_c7c093eb4a0b2d6043fa68cacc2519f2
#
_entry.id   c7c093eb4a0b2d6043fa68cacc2519f2
#
_cell.length_a   1.000
_cell.length_b   1.000
_cell.length_c   1.000
_cell.angle_alpha   90.00
_cell.angle_beta   90.00
_cell.angle_gamma   90.00
#
_symmetry.space_group_name_H-M   'P 1'
#
loop_
_entity.id
_entity.type
_entity.pdbx_description
1 polymer ?
#
loop_
_entity_poly.entity_id
_entity_poly.type
_entity_poly.pdbx_seq_one_letter_code
_entity_poly.pdbx_strand_id
1 'polypeptide(L)'
;MRQGSLNVIDIFCGAGGLSLGFELAGFNVLLGIDSDEKCVKTYSSNLHNKGVIKDVRRIKDVEKFVEKNAGSNEIHVVIGGPPCQTYSITGRIKLRSLGRNPQKDPRNGLWKWFMKFVKELNPLFFVMENVPAMASIKCNGSLLPDQVVREAKELGYIAKWRILNAADYGVPQTRRRLFIVGSKLNVPFHWPEKTVSTYVTVWEAISDLPIIPHGFRENEIPYSPRSKLSSYQSWARTGANDVLYNHVTRWHREEDLLIFSILPEGGKYTDVPKWLRRYRDDIFKDRYKKLMRDAPSWTIDAHAAKDTYRYIYPSRPNQPEPPRTISVREAARLQSFPDKFVFPSELTHAFRQIGNSVPPLLAWAVANSVMKSFK
;
A
#
# COMPACT_ATOMS: atom_id res chain seq x y z
N MET A 1 29.26 -8.99 19.78
CA MET A 1 27.98 -8.60 20.42
C MET A 1 26.88 -9.40 19.74
N ARG A 2 26.02 -10.10 20.48
CA ARG A 2 24.80 -10.68 19.90
C ARG A 2 24.01 -9.50 19.33
N GLN A 3 23.79 -9.47 18.04
CA GLN A 3 22.96 -8.47 17.37
C GLN A 3 21.54 -8.60 17.95
N GLY A 4 21.19 -7.75 18.94
CA GLY A 4 19.82 -7.64 19.43
C GLY A 4 18.92 -7.27 18.25
N SER A 5 17.76 -7.86 18.16
CA SER A 5 16.79 -7.53 17.11
C SER A 5 16.36 -6.06 17.21
N LEU A 6 16.46 -5.30 16.10
CA LEU A 6 16.04 -3.90 16.06
C LEU A 6 14.52 -3.79 16.09
N ASN A 7 13.98 -3.29 17.18
CA ASN A 7 12.54 -3.19 17.45
C ASN A 7 11.89 -2.04 16.70
N VAL A 8 10.73 -2.31 16.12
CA VAL A 8 9.93 -1.36 15.32
C VAL A 8 8.48 -1.33 15.83
N ILE A 9 7.89 -0.15 15.83
CA ILE A 9 6.43 0.00 15.94
C ILE A 9 5.86 0.74 14.73
N ASP A 10 4.65 0.37 14.31
CA ASP A 10 3.96 0.94 13.15
C ASP A 10 2.70 1.69 13.60
N ILE A 11 2.69 2.99 13.36
CA ILE A 11 1.59 3.88 13.72
C ILE A 11 0.77 4.21 12.48
N PHE A 12 -0.54 4.02 12.53
CA PHE A 12 -1.41 4.03 11.36
C PHE A 12 -1.10 2.85 10.43
N CYS A 13 -0.91 1.67 11.00
CA CYS A 13 -0.37 0.49 10.35
C CYS A 13 -1.24 -0.06 9.21
N GLY A 14 -2.52 0.28 9.15
CA GLY A 14 -3.44 -0.25 8.16
C GLY A 14 -3.43 -1.78 8.15
N ALA A 15 -3.32 -2.38 6.96
CA ALA A 15 -3.20 -3.84 6.81
C ALA A 15 -1.78 -4.38 7.04
N GLY A 16 -0.76 -3.51 7.24
CA GLY A 16 0.59 -3.95 7.58
C GLY A 16 1.59 -4.01 6.42
N GLY A 17 1.33 -3.35 5.29
CA GLY A 17 2.26 -3.39 4.15
C GLY A 17 3.63 -2.77 4.45
N LEU A 18 3.67 -1.69 5.25
CA LEU A 18 4.91 -1.07 5.70
C LEU A 18 5.65 -1.98 6.70
N SER A 19 4.95 -2.47 7.71
CA SER A 19 5.47 -3.44 8.69
C SER A 19 6.05 -4.69 8.04
N LEU A 20 5.34 -5.28 7.07
CA LEU A 20 5.81 -6.47 6.35
C LEU A 20 7.14 -6.20 5.64
N GLY A 21 7.31 -5.02 5.02
CA GLY A 21 8.58 -4.64 4.41
C GLY A 21 9.73 -4.53 5.41
N PHE A 22 9.46 -4.03 6.62
CA PHE A 22 10.45 -3.97 7.71
C PHE A 22 10.77 -5.36 8.25
N GLU A 23 9.78 -6.25 8.44
CA GLU A 23 10.04 -7.65 8.82
C GLU A 23 10.90 -8.39 7.76
N LEU A 24 10.60 -8.19 6.46
CA LEU A 24 11.39 -8.76 5.37
C LEU A 24 12.85 -8.25 5.35
N ALA A 25 13.10 -7.06 5.90
CA ALA A 25 14.46 -6.51 6.06
C ALA A 25 15.16 -6.98 7.34
N GLY A 26 14.51 -7.79 8.18
CA GLY A 26 15.08 -8.35 9.41
C GLY A 26 14.82 -7.53 10.67
N PHE A 27 13.95 -6.54 10.65
CA PHE A 27 13.50 -5.84 11.84
C PHE A 27 12.48 -6.67 12.64
N ASN A 28 12.45 -6.46 13.94
CA ASN A 28 11.45 -7.04 14.84
C ASN A 28 10.30 -6.04 15.02
N VAL A 29 9.23 -6.18 14.25
CA VAL A 29 8.03 -5.35 14.41
C VAL A 29 7.27 -5.81 15.64
N LEU A 30 7.18 -5.00 16.67
CA LEU A 30 6.56 -5.34 17.96
C LEU A 30 5.08 -5.02 18.04
N LEU A 31 4.64 -3.95 17.35
CA LEU A 31 3.30 -3.39 17.52
C LEU A 31 2.86 -2.64 16.28
N GLY A 32 1.60 -2.89 15.84
CA GLY A 32 0.89 -2.05 14.88
C GLY A 32 -0.33 -1.40 15.51
N ILE A 33 -0.54 -0.12 15.28
CA ILE A 33 -1.66 0.65 15.84
C ILE A 33 -2.50 1.23 14.71
N ASP A 34 -3.79 0.94 14.69
CA ASP A 34 -4.76 1.58 13.81
C ASP A 34 -6.12 1.71 14.49
N SER A 35 -6.94 2.63 14.01
CA SER A 35 -8.32 2.81 14.49
C SER A 35 -9.34 1.97 13.72
N ASP A 36 -8.98 1.42 12.56
CA ASP A 36 -9.84 0.56 11.74
C ASP A 36 -9.70 -0.90 12.16
N GLU A 37 -10.73 -1.43 12.81
CA GLU A 37 -10.78 -2.81 13.30
C GLU A 37 -10.51 -3.84 12.21
N LYS A 38 -11.04 -3.64 10.99
CA LYS A 38 -10.82 -4.56 9.87
C LYS A 38 -9.38 -4.55 9.38
N CYS A 39 -8.72 -3.39 9.44
CA CYS A 39 -7.29 -3.28 9.17
C CYS A 39 -6.46 -4.01 10.22
N VAL A 40 -6.75 -3.78 11.50
CA VAL A 40 -6.05 -4.44 12.62
C VAL A 40 -6.25 -5.94 12.60
N LYS A 41 -7.45 -6.43 12.24
CA LYS A 41 -7.69 -7.87 12.06
C LYS A 41 -6.79 -8.45 10.97
N THR A 42 -6.68 -7.80 9.80
CA THR A 42 -5.79 -8.24 8.73
C THR A 42 -4.33 -8.18 9.17
N TYR A 43 -3.93 -7.10 9.84
CA TYR A 43 -2.58 -6.93 10.40
C TYR A 43 -2.23 -8.10 11.33
N SER A 44 -3.06 -8.36 12.34
CA SER A 44 -2.83 -9.41 13.34
C SER A 44 -2.79 -10.82 12.75
N SER A 45 -3.62 -11.09 11.73
CA SER A 45 -3.64 -12.41 11.06
C SER A 45 -2.34 -12.72 10.30
N ASN A 46 -1.58 -11.69 9.90
CA ASN A 46 -0.39 -11.85 9.06
C ASN A 46 0.93 -11.51 9.77
N LEU A 47 0.89 -10.72 10.84
CA LEU A 47 2.05 -10.16 11.55
C LEU A 47 2.04 -10.55 13.03
N HIS A 48 1.91 -11.84 13.31
CA HIS A 48 2.08 -12.45 14.62
C HIS A 48 1.22 -11.87 15.76
N ASN A 49 -0.03 -11.48 15.44
CA ASN A 49 -1.03 -10.98 16.40
C ASN A 49 -0.61 -9.67 17.13
N LYS A 50 0.17 -8.81 16.47
CA LYS A 50 0.73 -7.58 17.04
C LYS A 50 -0.11 -6.32 16.78
N GLY A 51 -1.35 -6.45 16.33
CA GLY A 51 -2.23 -5.31 16.01
C GLY A 51 -3.06 -4.85 17.20
N VAL A 52 -3.14 -3.54 17.43
CA VAL A 52 -3.97 -2.92 18.48
C VAL A 52 -4.94 -1.89 17.87
N ILE A 53 -6.24 -2.08 18.16
CA ILE A 53 -7.27 -1.13 17.73
C ILE A 53 -7.24 0.08 18.67
N LYS A 54 -6.71 1.21 18.18
CA LYS A 54 -6.66 2.43 18.96
C LYS A 54 -6.58 3.67 18.08
N ASP A 55 -7.35 4.68 18.41
CA ASP A 55 -7.15 6.02 17.89
C ASP A 55 -5.95 6.66 18.62
N VAL A 56 -4.88 6.93 17.89
CA VAL A 56 -3.64 7.50 18.45
C VAL A 56 -3.87 8.82 19.18
N ARG A 57 -4.91 9.58 18.82
CA ARG A 57 -5.30 10.85 19.49
C ARG A 57 -5.76 10.65 20.93
N ARG A 58 -6.16 9.44 21.29
CA ARG A 58 -6.61 9.07 22.63
C ARG A 58 -5.51 8.47 23.51
N ILE A 59 -4.28 8.40 23.01
CA ILE A 59 -3.11 7.92 23.76
C ILE A 59 -2.46 9.13 24.41
N LYS A 60 -2.62 9.24 25.74
CA LYS A 60 -2.09 10.35 26.53
C LYS A 60 -0.59 10.15 26.79
N ASP A 61 -0.20 8.98 27.27
CA ASP A 61 1.14 8.54 27.63
C ASP A 61 1.57 7.46 26.64
N VAL A 62 2.47 7.80 25.72
CA VAL A 62 2.89 6.91 24.63
C VAL A 62 3.83 5.82 25.15
N GLU A 63 4.77 6.17 26.03
CA GLU A 63 5.74 5.21 26.57
C GLU A 63 5.03 4.08 27.30
N LYS A 64 4.14 4.43 28.23
CA LYS A 64 3.35 3.46 29.00
C LYS A 64 2.43 2.62 28.12
N PHE A 65 1.85 3.24 27.07
CA PHE A 65 1.01 2.52 26.13
C PHE A 65 1.82 1.50 25.32
N VAL A 66 3.01 1.88 24.83
CA VAL A 66 3.88 1.01 24.04
C VAL A 66 4.42 -0.12 24.91
N GLU A 67 4.93 0.18 26.11
CA GLU A 67 5.40 -0.83 27.07
C GLU A 67 4.34 -1.91 27.33
N LYS A 68 3.12 -1.48 27.62
CA LYS A 68 1.99 -2.40 27.90
C LYS A 68 1.67 -3.31 26.72
N ASN A 69 1.72 -2.80 25.47
CA ASN A 69 1.23 -3.53 24.28
C ASN A 69 2.34 -4.19 23.48
N ALA A 70 3.56 -3.68 23.50
CA ALA A 70 4.73 -4.23 22.82
C ALA A 70 5.61 -5.10 23.72
N GLY A 71 5.44 -5.01 25.05
CA GLY A 71 6.28 -5.72 26.03
C GLY A 71 7.71 -5.19 26.12
N SER A 72 7.99 -4.02 25.56
CA SER A 72 9.32 -3.38 25.56
C SER A 72 9.19 -1.88 25.37
N ASN A 73 10.06 -1.12 26.03
CA ASN A 73 10.25 0.32 25.84
C ASN A 73 11.40 0.62 24.87
N GLU A 74 12.23 -0.36 24.55
CA GLU A 74 13.35 -0.18 23.64
C GLU A 74 12.86 -0.22 22.18
N ILE A 75 12.51 0.95 21.66
CA ILE A 75 12.04 1.12 20.27
C ILE A 75 13.14 1.81 19.46
N HIS A 76 13.68 1.10 18.48
CA HIS A 76 14.76 1.59 17.62
C HIS A 76 14.23 2.39 16.44
N VAL A 77 13.05 2.01 15.90
CA VAL A 77 12.45 2.64 14.73
C VAL A 77 10.94 2.84 14.93
N VAL A 78 10.46 4.03 14.65
CA VAL A 78 9.03 4.33 14.54
C VAL A 78 8.68 4.50 13.07
N ILE A 79 7.74 3.69 12.57
CA ILE A 79 7.26 3.79 11.19
C ILE A 79 5.78 4.15 11.15
N GLY A 80 5.28 4.62 9.99
CA GLY A 80 3.84 4.80 9.82
C GLY A 80 3.44 5.68 8.64
N GLY A 81 2.15 5.55 8.26
CA GLY A 81 1.54 6.34 7.19
C GLY A 81 0.35 7.16 7.72
N PRO A 82 0.56 8.33 8.33
CA PRO A 82 -0.55 9.14 8.84
C PRO A 82 -1.54 9.49 7.72
N PRO A 83 -2.87 9.30 7.93
CA PRO A 83 -3.88 9.49 6.90
C PRO A 83 -3.84 10.86 6.26
N CYS A 84 -3.83 10.87 4.92
CA CYS A 84 -3.71 12.06 4.09
C CYS A 84 -4.94 12.23 3.16
N GLN A 85 -6.13 11.86 3.62
CA GLN A 85 -7.33 11.88 2.78
C GLN A 85 -7.67 13.27 2.23
N THR A 86 -7.30 14.33 2.94
CA THR A 86 -7.53 15.72 2.55
C THR A 86 -6.52 16.25 1.54
N TYR A 87 -5.39 15.56 1.38
CA TYR A 87 -4.33 15.98 0.47
C TYR A 87 -4.43 15.27 -0.89
N SER A 88 -5.04 14.08 -0.95
CA SER A 88 -5.28 13.42 -2.23
C SER A 88 -6.32 14.17 -3.07
N ILE A 89 -6.13 14.18 -4.40
CA ILE A 89 -7.08 14.82 -5.34
C ILE A 89 -8.49 14.26 -5.13
N THR A 90 -8.62 12.93 -5.09
CA THR A 90 -9.89 12.23 -4.89
C THR A 90 -10.53 12.54 -3.53
N GLY A 91 -9.72 12.64 -2.47
CA GLY A 91 -10.20 13.00 -1.13
C GLY A 91 -10.73 14.43 -1.06
N ARG A 92 -10.04 15.39 -1.68
CA ARG A 92 -10.50 16.79 -1.76
C ARG A 92 -11.82 16.94 -2.53
N ILE A 93 -11.94 16.28 -3.67
CA ILE A 93 -13.18 16.26 -4.47
C ILE A 93 -14.33 15.70 -3.62
N LYS A 94 -14.12 14.58 -2.95
CA LYS A 94 -15.14 13.97 -2.07
C LYS A 94 -15.54 14.88 -0.90
N LEU A 95 -14.60 15.53 -0.25
CA LEU A 95 -14.92 16.45 0.85
C LEU A 95 -15.73 17.66 0.35
N ARG A 96 -15.34 18.23 -0.79
CA ARG A 96 -16.08 19.34 -1.42
C ARG A 96 -17.50 18.91 -1.82
N SER A 97 -17.69 17.72 -2.39
CA SER A 97 -19.00 17.20 -2.75
C SER A 97 -19.92 16.94 -1.54
N LEU A 98 -19.33 16.80 -0.34
CA LEU A 98 -20.04 16.67 0.93
C LEU A 98 -20.19 18.03 1.67
N GLY A 99 -19.90 19.17 1.00
CA GLY A 99 -19.96 20.50 1.58
C GLY A 99 -18.92 20.77 2.67
N ARG A 100 -17.88 19.92 2.79
CA ARG A 100 -16.83 20.05 3.80
C ARG A 100 -15.60 20.77 3.24
N ASN A 101 -15.01 21.67 4.03
CA ASN A 101 -13.76 22.33 3.66
C ASN A 101 -12.57 21.37 3.93
N PRO A 102 -11.83 20.94 2.90
CA PRO A 102 -10.69 20.06 3.09
C PRO A 102 -9.59 20.62 4.00
N GLN A 103 -9.42 21.93 4.03
CA GLN A 103 -8.40 22.59 4.86
C GLN A 103 -8.71 22.52 6.36
N LYS A 104 -10.00 22.45 6.74
CA LYS A 104 -10.46 22.39 8.14
C LYS A 104 -10.64 20.95 8.64
N ASP A 105 -10.27 19.94 7.86
CA ASP A 105 -10.43 18.54 8.28
C ASP A 105 -9.42 18.19 9.39
N PRO A 106 -9.90 17.66 10.54
CA PRO A 106 -9.04 17.35 11.69
C PRO A 106 -7.96 16.29 11.40
N ARG A 107 -8.13 15.53 10.31
CA ARG A 107 -7.12 14.55 9.87
C ARG A 107 -5.85 15.17 9.28
N ASN A 108 -5.87 16.46 8.93
CA ASN A 108 -4.70 17.20 8.45
C ASN A 108 -3.57 17.29 9.50
N GLY A 109 -3.90 17.16 10.78
CA GLY A 109 -2.95 17.22 11.87
C GLY A 109 -2.41 15.85 12.35
N LEU A 110 -2.80 14.72 11.73
CA LEU A 110 -2.42 13.41 12.24
C LEU A 110 -0.92 13.12 12.15
N TRP A 111 -0.19 13.77 11.26
CA TRP A 111 1.27 13.70 11.23
C TRP A 111 1.92 14.23 12.52
N LYS A 112 1.29 15.19 13.22
CA LYS A 112 1.76 15.69 14.53
C LYS A 112 1.67 14.61 15.62
N TRP A 113 0.67 13.73 15.52
CA TRP A 113 0.56 12.58 16.42
C TRP A 113 1.65 11.56 16.14
N PHE A 114 2.03 11.36 14.86
CA PHE A 114 3.21 10.57 14.54
C PHE A 114 4.48 11.18 15.20
N MET A 115 4.69 12.49 15.05
CA MET A 115 5.84 13.18 15.66
C MET A 115 5.79 13.16 17.20
N LYS A 116 4.59 13.12 17.82
CA LYS A 116 4.44 12.90 19.26
C LYS A 116 5.05 11.54 19.68
N PHE A 117 4.76 10.47 18.95
CA PHE A 117 5.38 9.16 19.21
C PHE A 117 6.90 9.21 19.03
N VAL A 118 7.38 9.85 17.97
CA VAL A 118 8.83 10.05 17.75
C VAL A 118 9.47 10.82 18.92
N LYS A 119 8.79 11.86 19.42
CA LYS A 119 9.28 12.65 20.55
C LYS A 119 9.35 11.85 21.86
N GLU A 120 8.26 11.15 22.22
CA GLU A 120 8.16 10.46 23.51
C GLU A 120 8.98 9.16 23.53
N LEU A 121 9.02 8.39 22.43
CA LEU A 121 9.81 7.14 22.35
C LEU A 121 11.28 7.36 21.99
N ASN A 122 11.62 8.53 21.47
CA ASN A 122 12.99 8.92 21.14
C ASN A 122 13.79 7.87 20.33
N PRO A 123 13.21 7.26 19.25
CA PRO A 123 13.85 6.20 18.48
C PRO A 123 15.11 6.68 17.76
N LEU A 124 15.97 5.74 17.33
CA LEU A 124 17.16 6.07 16.52
C LEU A 124 16.77 6.48 15.09
N PHE A 125 15.67 5.93 14.56
CA PHE A 125 15.11 6.28 13.26
C PHE A 125 13.60 6.47 13.33
N PHE A 126 13.09 7.32 12.46
CA PHE A 126 11.67 7.26 12.07
C PHE A 126 11.50 7.25 10.55
N VAL A 127 10.43 6.61 10.08
CA VAL A 127 10.05 6.57 8.67
C VAL A 127 8.56 6.88 8.53
N MET A 128 8.25 8.06 8.00
CA MET A 128 6.88 8.49 7.73
C MET A 128 6.61 8.36 6.23
N GLU A 129 5.54 7.63 5.86
CA GLU A 129 5.08 7.53 4.47
C GLU A 129 3.86 8.43 4.23
N ASN A 130 3.73 8.91 2.99
CA ASN A 130 2.54 9.65 2.56
C ASN A 130 2.38 9.64 1.03
N VAL A 131 1.27 10.20 0.55
CA VAL A 131 1.05 10.41 -0.89
C VAL A 131 1.90 11.56 -1.42
N PRO A 132 2.33 11.56 -2.72
CA PRO A 132 3.14 12.62 -3.31
C PRO A 132 2.51 14.02 -3.19
N ALA A 133 1.18 14.10 -3.17
CA ALA A 133 0.47 15.36 -3.04
C ALA A 133 0.79 16.13 -1.74
N MET A 134 1.30 15.46 -0.69
CA MET A 134 1.79 16.11 0.52
C MET A 134 2.90 17.12 0.22
N ALA A 135 3.75 16.84 -0.78
CA ALA A 135 4.84 17.73 -1.22
C ALA A 135 4.36 19.03 -1.90
N SER A 136 3.07 19.12 -2.23
CA SER A 136 2.50 20.33 -2.86
C SER A 136 1.71 21.19 -1.88
N ILE A 137 1.62 20.78 -0.61
CA ILE A 137 0.81 21.49 0.39
C ILE A 137 1.66 22.48 1.13
N LYS A 138 1.22 23.72 1.11
CA LYS A 138 1.79 24.79 1.93
C LYS A 138 0.95 24.95 3.21
N CYS A 139 1.63 25.01 4.33
CA CYS A 139 1.07 25.35 5.64
C CYS A 139 2.01 26.37 6.27
N ASN A 140 1.51 27.50 6.72
CA ASN A 140 2.31 28.59 7.29
C ASN A 140 3.52 28.99 6.40
N GLY A 141 3.30 29.12 5.08
CA GLY A 141 4.31 29.59 4.12
C GLY A 141 5.36 28.55 3.67
N SER A 142 5.43 27.36 4.27
CA SER A 142 6.37 26.30 3.90
C SER A 142 5.66 25.01 3.49
N LEU A 143 6.34 24.15 2.72
CA LEU A 143 5.82 22.84 2.34
C LEU A 143 5.65 21.97 3.58
N LEU A 144 4.60 21.16 3.60
CA LEU A 144 4.30 20.29 4.75
C LEU A 144 5.43 19.29 5.08
N PRO A 145 6.09 18.64 4.12
CA PRO A 145 7.25 17.78 4.42
C PRO A 145 8.40 18.56 5.08
N ASP A 146 8.62 19.82 4.68
CA ASP A 146 9.67 20.66 5.25
C ASP A 146 9.35 21.09 6.70
N GLN A 147 8.06 21.16 7.05
CA GLN A 147 7.64 21.36 8.45
C GLN A 147 7.95 20.14 9.31
N VAL A 148 7.66 18.93 8.79
CA VAL A 148 8.02 17.68 9.49
C VAL A 148 9.54 17.59 9.69
N VAL A 149 10.32 17.93 8.66
CA VAL A 149 11.80 17.97 8.74
C VAL A 149 12.27 18.97 9.79
N ARG A 150 11.64 20.14 9.86
CA ARG A 150 11.97 21.17 10.88
C ARG A 150 11.68 20.70 12.29
N GLU A 151 10.49 20.14 12.52
CA GLU A 151 10.11 19.57 13.83
C GLU A 151 11.05 18.42 14.22
N ALA A 152 11.42 17.55 13.27
CA ALA A 152 12.39 16.50 13.48
C ALA A 152 13.77 17.05 13.90
N LYS A 153 14.22 18.15 13.29
CA LYS A 153 15.48 18.81 13.64
C LYS A 153 15.46 19.34 15.07
N GLU A 154 14.33 19.92 15.51
CA GLU A 154 14.16 20.39 16.90
C GLU A 154 14.23 19.22 17.91
N LEU A 155 13.86 18.00 17.47
CA LEU A 155 13.99 16.78 18.26
C LEU A 155 15.38 16.10 18.13
N GLY A 156 16.34 16.71 17.45
CA GLY A 156 17.70 16.21 17.26
C GLY A 156 17.89 15.22 16.13
N TYR A 157 16.97 15.14 15.16
CA TYR A 157 17.11 14.26 14.00
C TYR A 157 17.70 15.00 12.79
N ILE A 158 18.51 14.29 12.02
CA ILE A 158 18.83 14.65 10.64
C ILE A 158 17.76 14.01 9.75
N ALA A 159 16.83 14.81 9.20
CA ALA A 159 15.72 14.32 8.43
C ALA A 159 15.75 14.81 6.97
N LYS A 160 15.29 13.95 6.06
CA LYS A 160 15.17 14.24 4.63
C LYS A 160 13.89 13.61 4.10
N TRP A 161 13.36 14.14 2.99
CA TRP A 161 12.25 13.52 2.30
C TRP A 161 12.52 13.32 0.80
N ARG A 162 11.89 12.31 0.22
CA ARG A 162 11.96 11.98 -1.21
C ARG A 162 10.68 11.28 -1.65
N ILE A 163 10.34 11.44 -2.93
CA ILE A 163 9.29 10.67 -3.59
C ILE A 163 9.96 9.50 -4.31
N LEU A 164 9.54 8.27 -3.96
CA LEU A 164 10.01 7.03 -4.56
C LEU A 164 8.91 6.42 -5.43
N ASN A 165 9.29 5.75 -6.52
CA ASN A 165 8.37 5.00 -7.36
C ASN A 165 8.52 3.50 -7.07
N ALA A 166 7.44 2.83 -6.68
CA ALA A 166 7.44 1.42 -6.31
C ALA A 166 7.96 0.49 -7.42
N ALA A 167 7.71 0.84 -8.70
CA ALA A 167 8.21 0.06 -9.83
C ALA A 167 9.75 -0.04 -9.86
N ASP A 168 10.49 0.96 -9.36
CA ASP A 168 11.94 0.96 -9.26
C ASP A 168 12.48 -0.11 -8.28
N TYR A 169 11.58 -0.69 -7.46
CA TYR A 169 11.90 -1.66 -6.41
C TYR A 169 11.23 -3.03 -6.62
N GLY A 170 10.90 -3.36 -7.88
CA GLY A 170 10.34 -4.66 -8.23
C GLY A 170 8.85 -4.83 -7.96
N VAL A 171 8.13 -3.76 -7.62
CA VAL A 171 6.67 -3.79 -7.53
C VAL A 171 6.09 -3.70 -8.93
N PRO A 172 5.17 -4.60 -9.35
CA PRO A 172 4.55 -4.56 -10.69
C PRO A 172 3.49 -3.46 -10.80
N GLN A 173 3.81 -2.28 -10.28
CA GLN A 173 2.91 -1.12 -10.22
C GLN A 173 3.68 0.20 -10.22
N THR A 174 3.33 1.11 -11.11
CA THR A 174 3.75 2.49 -11.05
C THR A 174 2.98 3.19 -9.93
N ARG A 175 3.64 3.32 -8.76
CA ARG A 175 3.06 3.92 -7.56
C ARG A 175 4.09 4.81 -6.86
N ARG A 176 3.85 6.10 -6.88
CA ARG A 176 4.74 7.07 -6.23
C ARG A 176 4.30 7.34 -4.79
N ARG A 177 5.26 7.33 -3.87
CA ARG A 177 5.04 7.63 -2.45
C ARG A 177 6.13 8.55 -1.92
N LEU A 178 5.73 9.48 -1.06
CA LEU A 178 6.63 10.34 -0.34
C LEU A 178 7.07 9.63 0.95
N PHE A 179 8.36 9.63 1.20
CA PHE A 179 8.93 9.18 2.47
C PHE A 179 9.67 10.32 3.12
N ILE A 180 9.52 10.44 4.45
CA ILE A 180 10.34 11.31 5.29
C ILE A 180 11.08 10.38 6.25
N VAL A 181 12.41 10.43 6.23
CA VAL A 181 13.25 9.60 7.09
C VAL A 181 14.10 10.52 7.96
N GLY A 182 14.05 10.29 9.27
CA GLY A 182 14.89 10.99 10.24
C GLY A 182 15.77 10.00 11.01
N SER A 183 17.03 10.38 11.24
CA SER A 183 18.04 9.62 11.95
C SER A 183 18.68 10.44 13.06
N LYS A 184 18.93 9.84 14.22
CA LYS A 184 19.79 10.35 15.30
C LYS A 184 21.23 9.85 15.24
N LEU A 185 21.49 8.86 14.42
CA LEU A 185 22.83 8.35 14.21
C LEU A 185 23.65 9.39 13.44
N ASN A 186 24.91 9.57 13.81
CA ASN A 186 25.85 10.44 13.11
C ASN A 186 26.22 9.90 11.71
N VAL A 187 25.50 8.91 11.22
CA VAL A 187 25.66 8.31 9.89
C VAL A 187 24.54 8.83 8.99
N PRO A 188 24.85 9.39 7.82
CA PRO A 188 23.85 9.89 6.90
C PRO A 188 22.99 8.74 6.36
N PHE A 189 21.65 8.88 6.42
CA PHE A 189 20.75 7.97 5.73
C PHE A 189 20.90 8.12 4.22
N HIS A 190 21.10 6.99 3.53
CA HIS A 190 21.14 6.92 2.07
C HIS A 190 19.83 6.34 1.54
N TRP A 191 19.24 7.05 0.56
CA TRP A 191 18.03 6.55 -0.10
C TRP A 191 18.35 5.26 -0.86
N PRO A 192 17.39 4.30 -0.88
CA PRO A 192 17.61 3.05 -1.62
C PRO A 192 17.85 3.32 -3.10
N GLU A 193 18.81 2.62 -3.67
CA GLU A 193 19.02 2.55 -5.11
C GLU A 193 17.94 1.67 -5.74
N LYS A 194 17.71 1.83 -7.04
CA LYS A 194 16.80 0.95 -7.78
C LYS A 194 17.28 -0.49 -7.69
N THR A 195 16.36 -1.41 -7.42
CA THR A 195 16.65 -2.83 -7.28
C THR A 195 16.43 -3.63 -8.57
N VAL A 196 15.81 -3.01 -9.58
CA VAL A 196 15.51 -3.66 -10.86
C VAL A 196 15.99 -2.80 -12.03
N SER A 197 16.52 -3.43 -13.07
CA SER A 197 16.88 -2.79 -14.34
C SER A 197 15.68 -2.68 -15.29
N THR A 198 14.77 -3.65 -15.24
CA THR A 198 13.52 -3.70 -15.99
C THR A 198 12.35 -3.84 -15.03
N TYR A 199 11.24 -3.17 -15.32
CA TYR A 199 10.05 -3.22 -14.47
C TYR A 199 9.36 -4.56 -14.57
N VAL A 200 8.91 -5.07 -13.44
CA VAL A 200 8.04 -6.25 -13.39
C VAL A 200 6.68 -5.89 -13.99
N THR A 201 6.24 -6.69 -14.93
CA THR A 201 5.00 -6.49 -15.66
C THR A 201 3.78 -7.07 -14.92
N VAL A 202 2.59 -6.63 -15.31
CA VAL A 202 1.35 -7.24 -14.83
C VAL A 202 1.35 -8.75 -15.07
N TRP A 203 1.78 -9.18 -16.28
CA TRP A 203 1.77 -10.60 -16.65
C TRP A 203 2.73 -11.44 -15.83
N GLU A 204 3.94 -10.94 -15.60
CA GLU A 204 4.90 -11.59 -14.70
C GLU A 204 4.42 -11.71 -13.26
N ALA A 205 3.46 -10.86 -12.86
CA ALA A 205 2.93 -10.90 -11.51
C ALA A 205 1.74 -11.84 -11.32
N ILE A 206 0.83 -11.96 -12.32
CA ILE A 206 -0.47 -12.60 -12.09
C ILE A 206 -0.81 -13.74 -13.06
N SER A 207 -0.02 -13.98 -14.10
CA SER A 207 -0.38 -14.96 -15.14
C SER A 207 -0.42 -16.41 -14.69
N ASP A 208 0.19 -16.74 -13.56
CA ASP A 208 0.21 -18.10 -12.98
C ASP A 208 -1.02 -18.41 -12.13
N LEU A 209 -1.84 -17.40 -11.83
CA LEU A 209 -3.06 -17.60 -11.04
C LEU A 209 -4.14 -18.33 -11.85
N PRO A 210 -5.02 -19.11 -11.21
CA PRO A 210 -6.11 -19.80 -11.88
C PRO A 210 -7.04 -18.87 -12.68
N ILE A 211 -7.58 -19.34 -13.78
CA ILE A 211 -8.61 -18.61 -14.52
C ILE A 211 -9.93 -18.72 -13.75
N ILE A 212 -10.53 -17.59 -13.42
CA ILE A 212 -11.80 -17.52 -12.70
C ILE A 212 -12.76 -16.55 -13.42
N PRO A 213 -14.08 -16.77 -13.38
CA PRO A 213 -15.06 -15.86 -13.96
C PRO A 213 -15.26 -14.59 -13.11
N HIS A 214 -16.00 -13.61 -13.60
CA HIS A 214 -16.52 -12.53 -12.78
C HIS A 214 -17.52 -13.08 -11.76
N GLY A 215 -17.63 -12.43 -10.59
CA GLY A 215 -18.53 -12.88 -9.53
C GLY A 215 -18.07 -14.14 -8.76
N PHE A 216 -16.86 -14.64 -9.02
CA PHE A 216 -16.30 -15.79 -8.31
C PHE A 216 -16.08 -15.47 -6.82
N ARG A 217 -16.51 -16.36 -5.92
CA ARG A 217 -16.57 -16.12 -4.46
C ARG A 217 -15.84 -17.15 -3.61
N GLU A 218 -15.39 -18.25 -4.18
CA GLU A 218 -14.63 -19.24 -3.43
C GLU A 218 -13.28 -18.66 -2.99
N ASN A 219 -13.10 -18.58 -1.69
CA ASN A 219 -11.95 -17.86 -1.11
C ASN A 219 -10.66 -18.69 -1.07
N GLU A 220 -10.80 -20.01 -1.11
CA GLU A 220 -9.72 -20.98 -1.00
C GLU A 220 -9.78 -21.91 -2.21
N ILE A 221 -8.79 -21.83 -3.08
CA ILE A 221 -8.70 -22.67 -4.29
C ILE A 221 -7.27 -23.18 -4.47
N PRO A 222 -7.06 -24.31 -5.16
CA PRO A 222 -5.72 -24.76 -5.47
C PRO A 222 -5.08 -23.85 -6.54
N TYR A 223 -3.75 -23.81 -6.55
CA TYR A 223 -3.01 -23.22 -7.68
C TYR A 223 -3.20 -24.06 -8.95
N SER A 224 -3.21 -23.39 -10.10
CA SER A 224 -3.11 -24.08 -11.38
C SER A 224 -1.72 -24.71 -11.53
N PRO A 225 -1.62 -25.99 -11.99
CA PRO A 225 -0.32 -26.57 -12.32
C PRO A 225 0.42 -25.73 -13.39
N ARG A 226 1.67 -25.37 -13.12
CA ARG A 226 2.53 -24.65 -14.07
C ARG A 226 3.96 -25.16 -14.04
N SER A 227 4.54 -25.35 -15.20
CA SER A 227 5.91 -25.82 -15.36
C SER A 227 6.94 -24.70 -15.16
N LYS A 228 6.57 -23.44 -15.38
CA LYS A 228 7.51 -22.29 -15.30
C LYS A 228 6.84 -21.07 -14.68
N LEU A 229 7.42 -20.56 -13.62
CA LEU A 229 7.05 -19.31 -12.95
C LEU A 229 8.04 -18.21 -13.31
N SER A 230 7.58 -16.96 -13.34
CA SER A 230 8.49 -15.81 -13.33
C SER A 230 9.22 -15.72 -11.98
N SER A 231 10.31 -14.97 -11.92
CA SER A 231 11.01 -14.72 -10.65
C SER A 231 10.09 -14.04 -9.63
N TYR A 232 9.21 -13.14 -10.09
CA TYR A 232 8.23 -12.48 -9.23
C TYR A 232 7.18 -13.46 -8.69
N GLN A 233 6.64 -14.34 -9.53
CA GLN A 233 5.67 -15.37 -9.11
C GLN A 233 6.28 -16.35 -8.11
N SER A 234 7.53 -16.77 -8.34
CA SER A 234 8.27 -17.61 -7.40
C SER A 234 8.43 -16.94 -6.05
N TRP A 235 8.82 -15.65 -6.04
CA TRP A 235 8.88 -14.84 -4.82
C TRP A 235 7.51 -14.71 -4.15
N ALA A 236 6.45 -14.40 -4.90
CA ALA A 236 5.11 -14.22 -4.36
C ALA A 236 4.56 -15.48 -3.67
N ARG A 237 4.91 -16.65 -4.18
CA ARG A 237 4.53 -17.96 -3.61
C ARG A 237 5.41 -18.42 -2.43
N THR A 238 6.50 -17.73 -2.14
CA THR A 238 7.40 -18.14 -1.04
C THR A 238 6.67 -18.18 0.29
N GLY A 239 6.66 -19.37 0.93
CA GLY A 239 5.98 -19.61 2.20
C GLY A 239 4.45 -19.63 2.11
N ALA A 240 3.88 -19.66 0.90
CA ALA A 240 2.49 -20.01 0.71
C ALA A 240 2.33 -21.55 0.70
N ASN A 241 1.19 -22.02 1.19
CA ASN A 241 0.78 -23.43 1.07
C ASN A 241 0.23 -23.69 -0.35
N ASP A 242 -0.22 -24.90 -0.64
CA ASP A 242 -0.84 -25.26 -1.93
C ASP A 242 -2.22 -24.62 -2.16
N VAL A 243 -2.71 -23.86 -1.19
CA VAL A 243 -3.99 -23.15 -1.23
C VAL A 243 -3.77 -21.65 -1.51
N LEU A 244 -4.48 -21.17 -2.51
CA LEU A 244 -4.52 -19.75 -2.88
C LEU A 244 -5.74 -19.08 -2.22
N TYR A 245 -5.47 -18.06 -1.40
CA TYR A 245 -6.50 -17.26 -0.72
C TYR A 245 -6.83 -15.97 -1.45
N ASN A 246 -8.07 -15.51 -1.28
CA ASN A 246 -8.56 -14.22 -1.77
C ASN A 246 -8.56 -14.07 -3.31
N HIS A 247 -8.58 -15.16 -4.07
CA HIS A 247 -8.69 -15.07 -5.51
C HIS A 247 -10.16 -14.95 -5.94
N VAL A 248 -10.82 -13.91 -5.42
CA VAL A 248 -12.26 -13.62 -5.61
C VAL A 248 -12.45 -12.35 -6.43
N THR A 249 -13.53 -12.31 -7.24
CA THR A 249 -13.80 -11.23 -8.20
C THR A 249 -15.14 -10.56 -7.94
N ARG A 250 -15.32 -9.35 -8.50
CA ARG A 250 -16.62 -8.67 -8.52
C ARG A 250 -17.54 -9.30 -9.55
N TRP A 251 -18.82 -9.28 -9.24
CA TRP A 251 -19.86 -9.47 -10.24
C TRP A 251 -20.00 -8.19 -11.07
N HIS A 252 -20.27 -8.36 -12.38
CA HIS A 252 -20.45 -7.28 -13.33
C HIS A 252 -21.70 -7.51 -14.19
N ARG A 253 -22.28 -6.45 -14.70
CA ARG A 253 -23.42 -6.51 -15.64
C ARG A 253 -22.93 -6.90 -17.01
N GLU A 254 -23.83 -7.44 -17.84
CA GLU A 254 -23.52 -7.85 -19.23
C GLU A 254 -22.92 -6.70 -20.06
N GLU A 255 -23.45 -5.48 -19.90
CA GLU A 255 -22.94 -4.33 -20.64
C GLU A 255 -21.53 -3.94 -20.20
N ASP A 256 -21.18 -4.14 -18.93
CA ASP A 256 -19.82 -3.93 -18.44
C ASP A 256 -18.87 -5.00 -19.00
N LEU A 257 -19.31 -6.26 -19.03
CA LEU A 257 -18.55 -7.37 -19.61
C LEU A 257 -18.29 -7.16 -21.10
N LEU A 258 -19.27 -6.66 -21.85
CA LEU A 258 -19.09 -6.29 -23.25
C LEU A 258 -18.04 -5.20 -23.41
N ILE A 259 -18.07 -4.15 -22.57
CA ILE A 259 -17.03 -3.11 -22.57
C ILE A 259 -15.66 -3.72 -22.25
N PHE A 260 -15.57 -4.63 -21.28
CA PHE A 260 -14.31 -5.27 -20.92
C PHE A 260 -13.73 -6.11 -22.05
N SER A 261 -14.59 -6.79 -22.82
CA SER A 261 -14.15 -7.63 -23.95
C SER A 261 -13.58 -6.81 -25.10
N ILE A 262 -14.24 -5.70 -25.47
CA ILE A 262 -13.88 -4.90 -26.65
C ILE A 262 -12.74 -3.91 -26.40
N LEU A 263 -12.51 -3.47 -25.13
CA LEU A 263 -11.42 -2.56 -24.84
C LEU A 263 -10.07 -3.24 -25.11
N PRO A 264 -9.18 -2.61 -25.91
CA PRO A 264 -7.80 -3.08 -26.05
C PRO A 264 -7.02 -2.90 -24.75
N GLU A 265 -5.90 -3.57 -24.61
CA GLU A 265 -4.96 -3.33 -23.50
C GLU A 265 -4.48 -1.87 -23.51
N GLY A 266 -4.43 -1.26 -22.32
CA GLY A 266 -4.18 0.19 -22.16
C GLY A 266 -5.37 1.09 -22.54
N GLY A 267 -6.40 0.53 -23.18
CA GLY A 267 -7.62 1.25 -23.55
C GLY A 267 -8.38 1.76 -22.33
N LYS A 268 -9.08 2.88 -22.51
CA LYS A 268 -9.83 3.59 -21.48
C LYS A 268 -11.23 3.94 -21.94
N TYR A 269 -12.05 4.53 -21.09
CA TYR A 269 -13.45 4.83 -21.37
C TYR A 269 -13.69 5.62 -22.66
N THR A 270 -12.78 6.52 -23.02
CA THR A 270 -12.86 7.29 -24.26
C THR A 270 -12.69 6.45 -25.53
N ASP A 271 -12.17 5.23 -25.41
CA ASP A 271 -11.98 4.30 -26.53
C ASP A 271 -13.19 3.36 -26.70
N VAL A 272 -14.15 3.39 -25.76
CA VAL A 272 -15.43 2.66 -25.86
C VAL A 272 -16.27 3.32 -26.96
N PRO A 273 -16.93 2.57 -27.85
CA PRO A 273 -17.86 3.11 -28.84
C PRO A 273 -18.94 3.98 -28.20
N LYS A 274 -19.28 5.11 -28.83
CA LYS A 274 -20.23 6.09 -28.25
C LYS A 274 -21.58 5.47 -27.87
N TRP A 275 -22.10 4.56 -28.64
CA TRP A 275 -23.38 3.88 -28.39
C TRP A 275 -23.39 3.00 -27.14
N LEU A 276 -22.20 2.60 -26.65
CA LEU A 276 -22.05 1.78 -25.44
C LEU A 276 -21.67 2.60 -24.21
N ARG A 277 -21.40 3.92 -24.37
CA ARG A 277 -21.04 4.79 -23.25
C ARG A 277 -22.26 5.18 -22.43
N ARG A 278 -22.23 4.84 -21.14
CA ARG A 278 -23.32 5.14 -20.19
C ARG A 278 -23.04 6.32 -19.28
N TYR A 279 -21.82 6.80 -19.27
CA TYR A 279 -21.37 7.88 -18.39
C TYR A 279 -20.92 9.07 -19.21
N ARG A 280 -20.94 10.26 -18.59
CA ARG A 280 -20.46 11.50 -19.19
C ARG A 280 -18.95 11.43 -19.47
N ASP A 281 -18.55 11.66 -20.70
CA ASP A 281 -17.17 11.55 -21.19
C ASP A 281 -16.25 12.64 -20.64
N ASP A 282 -16.83 13.80 -20.32
CA ASP A 282 -16.09 14.93 -19.75
C ASP A 282 -15.62 14.70 -18.31
N ILE A 283 -16.38 13.90 -17.53
CA ILE A 283 -16.12 13.64 -16.10
C ILE A 283 -15.45 12.29 -15.88
N PHE A 284 -15.87 11.25 -16.60
CA PHE A 284 -15.51 9.85 -16.30
C PHE A 284 -14.50 9.25 -17.29
N LYS A 285 -13.53 10.05 -17.77
CA LYS A 285 -12.54 9.64 -18.79
C LYS A 285 -11.78 8.36 -18.47
N ASP A 286 -11.51 8.09 -17.19
CA ASP A 286 -10.75 6.94 -16.70
C ASP A 286 -11.61 5.89 -15.98
N ARG A 287 -12.92 5.88 -16.20
CA ARG A 287 -13.80 4.95 -15.48
C ARG A 287 -13.53 3.49 -15.84
N TYR A 288 -13.39 3.17 -17.12
CA TYR A 288 -12.97 1.86 -17.59
C TYR A 288 -11.54 1.97 -18.08
N LYS A 289 -10.70 1.02 -17.66
CA LYS A 289 -9.33 0.95 -18.14
C LYS A 289 -8.81 -0.49 -18.06
N LYS A 290 -8.34 -1.03 -19.19
CA LYS A 290 -7.80 -2.39 -19.27
C LYS A 290 -6.31 -2.38 -19.01
N LEU A 291 -5.83 -3.24 -18.09
CA LEU A 291 -4.40 -3.40 -17.81
C LEU A 291 -3.63 -3.85 -19.05
N MET A 292 -2.37 -3.47 -19.14
CA MET A 292 -1.42 -3.93 -20.15
C MET A 292 -0.62 -5.09 -19.59
N ARG A 293 -0.50 -6.18 -20.33
CA ARG A 293 0.28 -7.35 -19.91
C ARG A 293 1.75 -7.01 -19.71
N ASP A 294 2.32 -6.32 -20.67
CA ASP A 294 3.76 -6.12 -20.81
C ASP A 294 4.26 -4.82 -20.15
N ALA A 295 3.48 -4.29 -19.21
CA ALA A 295 3.83 -3.11 -18.43
C ALA A 295 3.43 -3.25 -16.96
N PRO A 296 4.04 -2.48 -16.04
CA PRO A 296 3.54 -2.38 -14.67
C PRO A 296 2.12 -1.79 -14.66
N SER A 297 1.30 -2.22 -13.71
CA SER A 297 0.00 -1.61 -13.46
C SER A 297 0.16 -0.13 -13.09
N TRP A 298 -0.87 0.67 -13.36
CA TRP A 298 -0.99 1.97 -12.69
C TRP A 298 -1.40 1.79 -11.23
N THR A 299 -1.32 2.89 -10.47
CA THR A 299 -1.60 2.88 -9.03
C THR A 299 -2.96 2.28 -8.70
N ILE A 300 -2.98 1.19 -7.93
CA ILE A 300 -4.18 0.64 -7.29
C ILE A 300 -4.47 1.50 -6.07
N ASP A 301 -5.59 2.20 -6.09
CA ASP A 301 -6.02 3.09 -5.02
C ASP A 301 -7.22 2.54 -4.24
N ALA A 302 -7.55 3.16 -3.11
CA ALA A 302 -8.67 2.75 -2.26
C ALA A 302 -10.05 2.85 -2.96
N HIS A 303 -10.13 3.51 -4.12
CA HIS A 303 -11.37 3.60 -4.90
C HIS A 303 -11.76 2.23 -5.50
N ALA A 304 -10.80 1.30 -5.68
CA ALA A 304 -11.08 -0.08 -6.04
C ALA A 304 -12.08 -0.76 -5.08
N ALA A 305 -12.25 -0.24 -3.86
CA ALA A 305 -13.29 -0.65 -2.93
C ALA A 305 -14.71 -0.41 -3.44
N LYS A 306 -14.94 0.60 -4.28
CA LYS A 306 -16.27 0.90 -4.87
C LYS A 306 -16.52 0.10 -6.12
N ASP A 307 -15.59 0.16 -7.06
CA ASP A 307 -15.60 -0.58 -8.30
C ASP A 307 -14.15 -0.82 -8.75
N THR A 308 -13.94 -1.81 -9.58
CA THR A 308 -12.64 -2.20 -10.13
C THR A 308 -12.53 -1.92 -11.62
N TYR A 309 -13.42 -1.11 -12.20
CA TYR A 309 -13.48 -0.83 -13.63
C TYR A 309 -12.20 -0.23 -14.23
N ARG A 310 -11.39 0.40 -13.38
CA ARG A 310 -10.06 0.90 -13.76
C ARG A 310 -8.99 -0.19 -13.82
N TYR A 311 -9.33 -1.44 -13.51
CA TYR A 311 -8.40 -2.57 -13.45
C TYR A 311 -9.02 -3.78 -14.15
N ILE A 312 -9.42 -3.59 -15.45
CA ILE A 312 -9.93 -4.68 -16.28
C ILE A 312 -8.77 -5.63 -16.54
N TYR A 313 -9.01 -6.93 -16.33
CA TYR A 313 -8.01 -7.97 -16.49
C TYR A 313 -7.57 -8.08 -17.96
N PRO A 314 -6.26 -8.15 -18.26
CA PRO A 314 -5.77 -8.39 -19.61
C PRO A 314 -5.93 -9.87 -19.96
N SER A 315 -6.56 -10.16 -21.10
CA SER A 315 -6.78 -11.55 -21.54
C SER A 315 -5.47 -12.23 -21.93
N ARG A 316 -5.40 -13.55 -21.81
CA ARG A 316 -4.25 -14.33 -22.33
C ARG A 316 -4.16 -14.27 -23.84
N PRO A 317 -2.93 -14.25 -24.41
CA PRO A 317 -2.76 -14.40 -25.85
C PRO A 317 -3.38 -15.73 -26.30
N ASN A 318 -4.16 -15.68 -27.35
CA ASN A 318 -4.75 -16.87 -27.99
C ASN A 318 -5.63 -17.77 -27.10
N GLN A 319 -6.01 -17.30 -25.91
CA GLN A 319 -6.95 -17.98 -25.01
C GLN A 319 -8.03 -16.98 -24.58
N PRO A 320 -9.24 -17.07 -25.10
CA PRO A 320 -10.34 -16.23 -24.63
C PRO A 320 -10.64 -16.56 -23.16
N GLU A 321 -10.46 -15.60 -22.29
CA GLU A 321 -10.85 -15.69 -20.88
C GLU A 321 -12.14 -14.90 -20.66
N PRO A 322 -12.97 -15.30 -19.68
CA PRO A 322 -14.15 -14.53 -19.33
C PRO A 322 -13.76 -13.07 -18.99
N PRO A 323 -14.42 -12.07 -19.60
CA PRO A 323 -14.14 -10.69 -19.32
C PRO A 323 -14.46 -10.36 -17.86
N ARG A 324 -13.53 -9.72 -17.17
CA ARG A 324 -13.65 -9.38 -15.75
C ARG A 324 -12.68 -8.26 -15.34
N THR A 325 -12.82 -7.78 -14.15
CA THR A 325 -11.78 -6.98 -13.49
C THR A 325 -10.89 -7.88 -12.65
N ILE A 326 -9.75 -7.35 -12.16
CA ILE A 326 -8.84 -8.11 -11.32
C ILE A 326 -9.50 -8.59 -10.03
N SER A 327 -9.04 -9.74 -9.53
CA SER A 327 -9.39 -10.30 -8.23
C SER A 327 -8.67 -9.56 -7.09
N VAL A 328 -9.06 -9.85 -5.84
CA VAL A 328 -8.37 -9.35 -4.65
C VAL A 328 -6.92 -9.85 -4.61
N ARG A 329 -6.66 -11.13 -4.93
CA ARG A 329 -5.31 -11.70 -4.97
C ARG A 329 -4.44 -11.06 -6.06
N GLU A 330 -4.99 -10.85 -7.24
CA GLU A 330 -4.28 -10.15 -8.31
C GLU A 330 -3.90 -8.72 -7.89
N ALA A 331 -4.84 -7.98 -7.27
CA ALA A 331 -4.55 -6.67 -6.73
C ALA A 331 -3.48 -6.70 -5.63
N ALA A 332 -3.51 -7.71 -4.74
CA ALA A 332 -2.52 -7.90 -3.69
C ALA A 332 -1.12 -8.17 -4.28
N ARG A 333 -1.02 -9.02 -5.31
CA ARG A 333 0.24 -9.27 -6.01
C ARG A 333 0.75 -8.03 -6.74
N LEU A 334 -0.12 -7.29 -7.42
CA LEU A 334 0.26 -6.03 -8.07
C LEU A 334 0.72 -4.96 -7.06
N GLN A 335 0.34 -5.11 -5.79
CA GLN A 335 0.81 -4.29 -4.67
C GLN A 335 2.01 -4.90 -3.93
N SER A 336 2.56 -6.01 -4.44
CA SER A 336 3.65 -6.79 -3.84
C SER A 336 3.37 -7.42 -2.47
N PHE A 337 2.12 -7.80 -2.19
CA PHE A 337 1.84 -8.71 -1.08
C PHE A 337 2.11 -10.15 -1.51
N PRO A 338 2.87 -10.96 -0.75
CA PRO A 338 3.06 -12.37 -1.03
C PRO A 338 1.76 -13.16 -0.80
N ASP A 339 1.65 -14.34 -1.40
CA ASP A 339 0.40 -15.12 -1.37
C ASP A 339 0.02 -15.64 0.02
N LYS A 340 1.01 -15.87 0.89
CA LYS A 340 0.79 -16.19 2.30
C LYS A 340 0.10 -15.06 3.08
N PHE A 341 0.12 -13.83 2.56
CA PHE A 341 -0.56 -12.70 3.20
C PHE A 341 -2.06 -12.74 2.84
N VAL A 342 -2.91 -12.98 3.84
CA VAL A 342 -4.35 -13.16 3.68
C VAL A 342 -5.11 -11.90 4.10
N PHE A 343 -6.17 -11.56 3.38
CA PHE A 343 -7.10 -10.48 3.72
C PHE A 343 -8.41 -11.08 4.23
N PRO A 344 -8.56 -11.31 5.55
CA PRO A 344 -9.73 -11.98 6.14
C PRO A 344 -10.95 -11.08 6.24
N SER A 345 -11.11 -10.18 5.30
CA SER A 345 -12.21 -9.23 5.22
C SER A 345 -12.97 -9.37 3.91
N GLU A 346 -14.19 -8.84 3.87
CA GLU A 346 -14.99 -8.79 2.66
C GLU A 346 -14.24 -8.14 1.49
N LEU A 347 -14.52 -8.56 0.28
CA LEU A 347 -13.91 -8.09 -0.97
C LEU A 347 -13.72 -6.56 -1.03
N THR A 348 -14.75 -5.80 -0.65
CA THR A 348 -14.71 -4.31 -0.66
C THR A 348 -13.65 -3.77 0.32
N HIS A 349 -13.54 -4.37 1.51
CA HIS A 349 -12.55 -3.97 2.51
C HIS A 349 -11.15 -4.41 2.12
N ALA A 350 -11.00 -5.61 1.56
CA ALA A 350 -9.73 -6.12 1.05
C ALA A 350 -9.15 -5.18 -0.03
N PHE A 351 -9.93 -4.78 -1.02
CA PHE A 351 -9.49 -3.80 -2.03
C PHE A 351 -9.11 -2.44 -1.42
N ARG A 352 -9.85 -1.97 -0.40
CA ARG A 352 -9.53 -0.72 0.30
C ARG A 352 -8.21 -0.81 1.04
N GLN A 353 -7.97 -1.91 1.74
CA GLN A 353 -6.73 -2.18 2.47
C GLN A 353 -5.53 -2.24 1.52
N ILE A 354 -5.64 -3.00 0.44
CA ILE A 354 -4.60 -3.09 -0.60
C ILE A 354 -4.31 -1.70 -1.19
N GLY A 355 -5.35 -0.96 -1.59
CA GLY A 355 -5.18 0.35 -2.22
C GLY A 355 -4.58 1.43 -1.30
N ASN A 356 -4.80 1.34 0.02
CA ASN A 356 -4.21 2.24 1.01
C ASN A 356 -2.79 1.84 1.41
N SER A 357 -2.41 0.58 1.26
CA SER A 357 -1.14 0.07 1.77
C SER A 357 0.08 0.62 1.03
N VAL A 358 1.18 0.70 1.77
CA VAL A 358 2.52 0.80 1.18
C VAL A 358 2.87 -0.56 0.58
N PRO A 359 3.40 -0.62 -0.66
CA PRO A 359 3.86 -1.89 -1.23
C PRO A 359 4.99 -2.49 -0.40
N PRO A 360 4.89 -3.76 0.04
CA PRO A 360 5.92 -4.39 0.88
C PRO A 360 7.33 -4.36 0.30
N LEU A 361 7.52 -4.54 -1.01
CA LEU A 361 8.85 -4.46 -1.63
C LEU A 361 9.42 -3.03 -1.62
N LEU A 362 8.59 -1.98 -1.77
CA LEU A 362 9.04 -0.60 -1.61
C LEU A 362 9.41 -0.32 -0.15
N ALA A 363 8.60 -0.80 0.80
CA ALA A 363 8.89 -0.70 2.22
C ALA A 363 10.18 -1.44 2.60
N TRP A 364 10.39 -2.64 2.06
CA TRP A 364 11.62 -3.42 2.21
C TRP A 364 12.86 -2.67 1.72
N ALA A 365 12.79 -2.01 0.56
CA ALA A 365 13.92 -1.24 0.04
C ALA A 365 14.31 -0.08 0.99
N VAL A 366 13.30 0.65 1.51
CA VAL A 366 13.54 1.72 2.50
C VAL A 366 14.09 1.14 3.81
N ALA A 367 13.50 0.04 4.31
CA ALA A 367 13.92 -0.63 5.53
C ALA A 367 15.38 -1.14 5.44
N ASN A 368 15.78 -1.72 4.31
CA ASN A 368 17.17 -2.12 4.08
C ASN A 368 18.16 -0.95 4.13
N SER A 369 17.74 0.21 3.62
CA SER A 369 18.59 1.42 3.73
C SER A 369 18.70 1.89 5.17
N VAL A 370 17.62 1.80 5.97
CA VAL A 370 17.67 2.05 7.41
C VAL A 370 18.57 1.03 8.11
N MET A 371 18.43 -0.28 7.80
CA MET A 371 19.25 -1.35 8.38
C MET A 371 20.76 -1.15 8.14
N LYS A 372 21.14 -0.68 6.94
CA LYS A 372 22.55 -0.39 6.61
C LYS A 372 23.15 0.70 7.48
N SER A 373 22.35 1.62 8.03
CA SER A 373 22.82 2.68 8.91
C SER A 373 23.08 2.22 10.34
N PHE A 374 22.69 0.99 10.70
CA PHE A 374 23.01 0.37 11.99
C PHE A 374 24.28 -0.52 11.93
N LYS A 375 24.82 -0.75 10.75
CA LYS A 375 26.06 -1.52 10.52
C LYS A 375 27.25 -0.60 10.37
#